data_40ae16832188925a79ca12deab5c54e2
#
_entry.id   40ae16832188925a79ca12deab5c54e2
#
_cell.length_a   1.000
_cell.length_b   1.000
_cell.length_c   1.000
_cell.angle_alpha   90.00
_cell.angle_beta   90.00
_cell.angle_gamma   90.00
#
_symmetry.space_group_name_H-M   'P 1'
#
loop_
_entity.id
_entity.type
_entity.pdbx_description
1 polymer ?
#
loop_
_entity_poly.entity_id
_entity_poly.type
_entity_poly.pdbx_seq_one_letter_code
_entity_poly.pdbx_strand_id
1 'polypeptide(L)'
;VRRAVALLGLAAAFLPGPAGAGLRDDLARCQDSVWPRFGGGSLSHQRGPDRPRTADDCYCLALGHWSGQAPFPGKDPVKAAQLARTAAEQSHHAAQGLLGFFYERGIGVKADPAAAVAWWRKGAAQGNADSLNALAAAHETGTGVSVDRAEALRLYRRASERGSQEARQRLAALDRPAGPLPGQAEFDEGRRLYLAGQKDQAARQFLKAAEAGHPRAQLQIGYQYNYGEGVPASATEAVRWYAKAAAQNDATAQANLGDMYK
;
A
#
# COMPACT_ATOMS: atom_id res chain seq x y z
N VAL A 1 -5.74 -38.92 -7.68
CA VAL A 1 -5.63 -37.60 -8.34
C VAL A 1 -6.57 -36.57 -7.69
N ARG A 2 -7.73 -36.96 -7.09
CA ARG A 2 -8.71 -36.04 -6.48
C ARG A 2 -8.41 -35.59 -5.04
N ARG A 3 -7.38 -36.11 -4.36
CA ARG A 3 -7.01 -35.72 -2.98
C ARG A 3 -5.90 -34.63 -2.90
N ALA A 4 -5.22 -34.34 -3.98
CA ALA A 4 -4.16 -33.31 -4.00
C ALA A 4 -4.68 -31.86 -4.08
N VAL A 5 -5.91 -31.67 -4.59
CA VAL A 5 -6.49 -30.33 -4.78
C VAL A 5 -6.97 -29.69 -3.48
N ALA A 6 -7.29 -30.48 -2.45
CA ALA A 6 -7.83 -29.97 -1.19
C ALA A 6 -6.74 -29.40 -0.23
N LEU A 7 -5.46 -29.71 -0.44
CA LEU A 7 -4.35 -29.20 0.38
C LEU A 7 -3.78 -27.86 -0.11
N LEU A 8 -4.09 -27.46 -1.35
CA LEU A 8 -3.71 -26.15 -1.93
C LEU A 8 -4.39 -24.95 -1.25
N GLY A 9 -5.54 -25.17 -0.62
CA GLY A 9 -6.29 -24.11 0.05
C GLY A 9 -5.70 -23.62 1.38
N LEU A 10 -4.91 -24.44 2.08
CA LEU A 10 -4.45 -24.15 3.44
C LEU A 10 -3.11 -23.39 3.49
N ALA A 11 -2.19 -23.61 2.55
CA ALA A 11 -0.90 -22.90 2.54
C ALA A 11 -1.02 -21.47 1.99
N ALA A 12 -1.99 -21.25 1.11
CA ALA A 12 -2.27 -19.93 0.52
C ALA A 12 -3.07 -19.00 1.45
N ALA A 13 -3.74 -19.54 2.48
CA ALA A 13 -4.48 -18.77 3.48
C ALA A 13 -3.56 -18.09 4.51
N PHE A 14 -2.28 -18.45 4.57
CA PHE A 14 -1.28 -17.90 5.50
C PHE A 14 -0.30 -16.89 4.88
N LEU A 15 -0.64 -16.33 3.71
CA LEU A 15 0.14 -15.23 3.11
C LEU A 15 -0.60 -13.90 3.34
N PRO A 16 -0.42 -13.24 4.49
CA PRO A 16 -0.88 -11.88 4.65
C PRO A 16 0.12 -10.95 3.95
N GLY A 17 -0.27 -10.38 2.82
CA GLY A 17 0.53 -9.39 2.12
C GLY A 17 0.24 -9.33 0.63
N PRO A 18 0.69 -8.25 -0.04
CA PRO A 18 0.37 -7.92 -1.42
C PRO A 18 0.84 -8.88 -2.53
N ALA A 19 1.48 -9.98 -2.18
CA ALA A 19 2.02 -10.97 -3.13
C ALA A 19 1.10 -12.19 -3.39
N GLY A 20 -0.18 -12.12 -3.03
CA GLY A 20 -0.97 -13.35 -2.85
C GLY A 20 -1.47 -14.08 -4.10
N ALA A 21 -1.85 -13.39 -5.17
CA ALA A 21 -2.52 -14.03 -6.31
C ALA A 21 -1.52 -14.58 -7.35
N GLY A 22 -0.58 -13.76 -7.81
CA GLY A 22 0.44 -14.20 -8.78
C GLY A 22 1.32 -15.32 -8.24
N LEU A 23 1.64 -15.28 -6.96
CA LEU A 23 2.43 -16.30 -6.29
C LEU A 23 1.73 -17.67 -6.23
N ARG A 24 0.39 -17.70 -6.15
CA ARG A 24 -0.39 -18.97 -6.19
C ARG A 24 -0.31 -19.63 -7.55
N ASP A 25 -0.44 -18.84 -8.60
CA ASP A 25 -0.36 -19.32 -9.98
C ASP A 25 1.06 -19.82 -10.30
N ASP A 26 2.08 -19.12 -9.81
CA ASP A 26 3.47 -19.53 -9.94
C ASP A 26 3.77 -20.83 -9.17
N LEU A 27 3.26 -20.99 -7.96
CA LEU A 27 3.37 -22.23 -7.20
C LEU A 27 2.76 -23.41 -7.96
N ALA A 28 1.56 -23.26 -8.51
CA ALA A 28 0.89 -24.29 -9.31
C ALA A 28 1.72 -24.63 -10.55
N ARG A 29 2.18 -23.62 -11.29
CA ARG A 29 3.04 -23.79 -12.46
C ARG A 29 4.32 -24.55 -12.12
N CYS A 30 4.98 -24.20 -11.04
CA CYS A 30 6.21 -24.86 -10.59
C CYS A 30 5.97 -26.32 -10.18
N GLN A 31 4.83 -26.63 -9.55
CA GLN A 31 4.45 -27.99 -9.19
C GLN A 31 4.31 -28.89 -10.44
N ASP A 32 3.74 -28.36 -11.50
CA ASP A 32 3.45 -29.15 -12.70
C ASP A 32 4.64 -29.26 -13.65
N SER A 33 5.50 -28.24 -13.72
CA SER A 33 6.53 -28.15 -14.77
C SER A 33 7.97 -28.32 -14.27
N VAL A 34 8.30 -27.82 -13.10
CA VAL A 34 9.68 -27.76 -12.61
C VAL A 34 9.93 -28.78 -11.51
N TRP A 35 9.10 -28.86 -10.49
CA TRP A 35 9.32 -29.72 -9.34
C TRP A 35 9.41 -31.22 -9.64
N PRO A 36 8.69 -31.81 -10.62
CA PRO A 36 8.88 -33.20 -10.97
C PRO A 36 10.30 -33.54 -11.44
N ARG A 37 11.02 -32.56 -11.99
CA ARG A 37 12.41 -32.72 -12.42
C ARG A 37 13.40 -32.78 -11.25
N PHE A 38 13.06 -32.22 -10.10
CA PHE A 38 13.91 -32.09 -8.94
C PHE A 38 13.47 -32.91 -7.72
N GLY A 39 12.22 -33.42 -7.70
CA GLY A 39 11.59 -34.08 -6.55
C GLY A 39 11.16 -35.53 -6.75
N GLY A 40 11.36 -36.12 -7.92
CA GLY A 40 10.89 -37.48 -8.25
C GLY A 40 11.93 -38.56 -8.08
N GLY A 41 11.96 -39.25 -6.95
CA GLY A 41 12.49 -40.59 -6.82
C GLY A 41 13.89 -40.72 -6.27
N SER A 42 13.99 -41.55 -5.24
CA SER A 42 15.15 -42.29 -4.74
C SER A 42 16.53 -41.66 -5.01
N LEU A 43 17.14 -41.16 -3.98
CA LEU A 43 18.53 -40.69 -3.91
C LEU A 43 19.52 -41.80 -4.25
N SER A 44 19.50 -42.37 -5.42
CA SER A 44 20.54 -43.29 -5.91
C SER A 44 21.16 -42.77 -7.19
N HIS A 45 22.32 -42.16 -7.03
CA HIS A 45 23.45 -42.23 -7.95
C HIS A 45 23.25 -41.80 -9.40
N GLN A 46 22.82 -40.57 -9.71
CA GLN A 46 23.38 -39.97 -10.95
C GLN A 46 23.07 -38.47 -11.04
N ARG A 47 24.15 -37.63 -10.92
CA ARG A 47 24.19 -36.19 -11.21
C ARG A 47 23.26 -35.36 -10.35
N GLY A 48 23.83 -34.75 -9.32
CA GLY A 48 23.15 -33.99 -8.26
C GLY A 48 21.92 -33.20 -8.71
N PRO A 49 20.77 -33.39 -8.04
CA PRO A 49 19.50 -32.76 -8.38
C PRO A 49 19.43 -31.26 -8.14
N ASP A 50 20.48 -30.66 -7.65
CA ASP A 50 20.48 -29.31 -7.07
C ASP A 50 21.17 -28.23 -7.90
N ARG A 51 21.39 -28.43 -9.19
CA ARG A 51 21.90 -27.34 -10.04
C ARG A 51 20.79 -26.84 -10.96
N PRO A 52 20.08 -25.78 -10.54
CA PRO A 52 19.13 -25.10 -11.41
C PRO A 52 19.88 -24.57 -12.63
N ARG A 53 19.33 -24.83 -13.82
CA ARG A 53 19.96 -24.45 -15.11
C ARG A 53 19.48 -23.11 -15.61
N THR A 54 18.31 -22.68 -15.18
CA THR A 54 17.66 -21.45 -15.63
C THR A 54 17.21 -20.60 -14.45
N ALA A 55 16.97 -19.31 -14.72
CA ALA A 55 16.37 -18.41 -13.72
C ALA A 55 15.00 -18.90 -13.24
N ASP A 56 14.23 -19.52 -14.14
CA ASP A 56 12.93 -20.10 -13.82
C ASP A 56 13.05 -21.32 -12.89
N ASP A 57 14.04 -22.20 -13.11
CA ASP A 57 14.33 -23.29 -12.20
C ASP A 57 14.71 -22.79 -10.81
N CYS A 58 15.58 -21.77 -10.72
CA CYS A 58 15.96 -21.14 -9.44
C CYS A 58 14.75 -20.54 -8.73
N TYR A 59 13.88 -19.85 -9.45
CA TYR A 59 12.68 -19.24 -8.90
C TYR A 59 11.72 -20.29 -8.34
N CYS A 60 11.44 -21.34 -9.10
CA CYS A 60 10.56 -22.40 -8.68
C CYS A 60 11.11 -23.19 -7.48
N LEU A 61 12.42 -23.44 -7.43
CA LEU A 61 13.06 -24.05 -6.26
C LEU A 61 13.02 -23.12 -5.04
N ALA A 62 13.18 -21.81 -5.23
CA ALA A 62 13.02 -20.84 -4.15
C ALA A 62 11.62 -20.91 -3.53
N LEU A 63 10.58 -20.96 -4.36
CA LEU A 63 9.20 -21.14 -3.91
C LEU A 63 9.01 -22.46 -3.15
N GLY A 64 9.59 -23.55 -3.63
CA GLY A 64 9.52 -24.85 -2.98
C GLY A 64 10.14 -24.86 -1.59
N HIS A 65 11.37 -24.35 -1.47
CA HIS A 65 12.05 -24.23 -0.18
C HIS A 65 11.38 -23.25 0.78
N TRP A 66 10.78 -22.18 0.27
CA TRP A 66 10.04 -21.23 1.10
C TRP A 66 8.71 -21.80 1.58
N SER A 67 7.93 -22.44 0.71
CA SER A 67 6.62 -23.02 1.06
C SER A 67 6.75 -24.28 1.90
N GLY A 68 7.83 -25.06 1.72
CA GLY A 68 8.02 -26.35 2.33
C GLY A 68 7.04 -27.42 1.84
N GLN A 69 6.41 -27.19 0.68
CA GLN A 69 5.48 -28.17 0.07
C GLN A 69 6.24 -29.32 -0.59
N ALA A 70 5.63 -30.51 -0.61
CA ALA A 70 6.21 -31.64 -1.34
C ALA A 70 6.55 -31.23 -2.80
N PRO A 71 7.71 -31.65 -3.33
CA PRO A 71 8.64 -32.70 -2.85
C PRO A 71 9.72 -32.23 -1.83
N PHE A 72 9.62 -31.01 -1.32
CA PHE A 72 10.64 -30.47 -0.41
C PHE A 72 10.47 -31.02 1.01
N PRO A 73 11.58 -31.34 1.71
CA PRO A 73 11.52 -31.98 3.04
C PRO A 73 11.08 -31.04 4.17
N GLY A 74 10.81 -29.76 3.85
CA GLY A 74 10.40 -28.72 4.78
C GLY A 74 10.81 -27.34 4.30
N LYS A 75 10.54 -26.33 5.12
CA LYS A 75 10.91 -24.94 4.81
C LYS A 75 12.41 -24.72 5.05
N ASP A 76 13.08 -24.15 4.06
CA ASP A 76 14.44 -23.64 4.16
C ASP A 76 14.49 -22.19 3.63
N PRO A 77 14.23 -21.19 4.50
CA PRO A 77 14.15 -19.80 4.09
C PRO A 77 15.50 -19.26 3.60
N VAL A 78 16.64 -19.77 4.10
CA VAL A 78 17.95 -19.32 3.67
C VAL A 78 18.23 -19.78 2.24
N LYS A 79 17.99 -21.05 1.96
CA LYS A 79 18.14 -21.61 0.60
C LYS A 79 17.14 -20.96 -0.36
N ALA A 80 15.90 -20.70 0.07
CA ALA A 80 14.90 -19.98 -0.71
C ALA A 80 15.40 -18.58 -1.12
N ALA A 81 15.96 -17.82 -0.17
CA ALA A 81 16.48 -16.49 -0.45
C ALA A 81 17.71 -16.51 -1.38
N GLN A 82 18.59 -17.48 -1.25
CA GLN A 82 19.75 -17.65 -2.14
C GLN A 82 19.31 -17.95 -3.58
N LEU A 83 18.35 -18.86 -3.75
CA LEU A 83 17.82 -19.23 -5.06
C LEU A 83 17.03 -18.08 -5.71
N ALA A 84 16.20 -17.39 -4.90
CA ALA A 84 15.48 -16.20 -5.38
C ALA A 84 16.46 -15.11 -5.84
N ARG A 85 17.57 -14.91 -5.12
CA ARG A 85 18.62 -13.96 -5.52
C ARG A 85 19.25 -14.37 -6.83
N THR A 86 19.64 -15.64 -6.99
CA THR A 86 20.22 -16.14 -8.23
C THR A 86 19.30 -15.90 -9.44
N ALA A 87 17.99 -16.15 -9.29
CA ALA A 87 17.03 -15.90 -10.34
C ALA A 87 16.84 -14.39 -10.60
N ALA A 88 16.77 -13.58 -9.55
CA ALA A 88 16.57 -12.14 -9.64
C ALA A 88 17.76 -11.43 -10.32
N GLU A 89 18.99 -11.89 -10.06
CA GLU A 89 20.21 -11.40 -10.73
C GLU A 89 20.24 -11.76 -12.22
N GLN A 90 19.61 -12.87 -12.60
CA GLN A 90 19.37 -13.24 -14.00
C GLN A 90 18.15 -12.53 -14.59
N SER A 91 17.69 -11.44 -14.00
CA SER A 91 16.58 -10.60 -14.46
C SER A 91 15.21 -11.29 -14.50
N HIS A 92 15.00 -12.37 -13.76
CA HIS A 92 13.69 -13.00 -13.64
C HIS A 92 12.76 -12.11 -12.81
N HIS A 93 11.76 -11.49 -13.46
CA HIS A 93 10.93 -10.43 -12.86
C HIS A 93 10.15 -10.88 -11.62
N ALA A 94 9.60 -12.12 -11.61
CA ALA A 94 8.88 -12.64 -10.45
C ALA A 94 9.83 -12.93 -9.28
N ALA A 95 11.06 -13.41 -9.55
CA ALA A 95 12.08 -13.60 -8.53
C ALA A 95 12.54 -12.27 -7.92
N GLN A 96 12.59 -11.19 -8.71
CA GLN A 96 12.87 -9.85 -8.18
C GLN A 96 11.78 -9.41 -7.21
N GLY A 97 10.51 -9.66 -7.52
CA GLY A 97 9.38 -9.41 -6.60
C GLY A 97 9.50 -10.24 -5.32
N LEU A 98 9.75 -11.54 -5.45
CA LEU A 98 9.91 -12.47 -4.33
C LEU A 98 11.09 -12.09 -3.43
N LEU A 99 12.23 -11.74 -4.01
CA LEU A 99 13.41 -11.33 -3.24
C LEU A 99 13.16 -10.02 -2.48
N GLY A 100 12.44 -9.07 -3.10
CA GLY A 100 11.99 -7.86 -2.43
C GLY A 100 11.12 -8.19 -1.21
N PHE A 101 10.18 -9.10 -1.34
CA PHE A 101 9.35 -9.58 -0.23
C PHE A 101 10.19 -10.26 0.87
N PHE A 102 11.22 -11.03 0.51
CA PHE A 102 12.11 -11.64 1.49
C PHE A 102 12.91 -10.60 2.28
N TYR A 103 13.39 -9.55 1.64
CA TYR A 103 14.05 -8.44 2.32
C TYR A 103 13.10 -7.64 3.21
N GLU A 104 11.86 -7.40 2.78
CA GLU A 104 10.85 -6.72 3.62
C GLU A 104 10.60 -7.48 4.92
N ARG A 105 10.46 -8.80 4.82
CA ARG A 105 10.06 -9.68 5.94
C ARG A 105 11.21 -10.31 6.70
N GLY A 106 12.44 -10.18 6.24
CA GLY A 106 13.59 -10.85 6.83
C GLY A 106 13.57 -12.37 6.64
N ILE A 107 13.03 -12.87 5.52
CA ILE A 107 12.92 -14.30 5.24
C ILE A 107 14.22 -14.81 4.63
N GLY A 108 14.99 -15.57 5.41
CA GLY A 108 16.29 -16.12 4.98
C GLY A 108 17.39 -15.07 4.72
N VAL A 109 17.08 -13.80 4.92
CA VAL A 109 17.98 -12.65 4.85
C VAL A 109 17.67 -11.69 6.00
N LYS A 110 18.61 -10.82 6.35
CA LYS A 110 18.31 -9.73 7.27
C LYS A 110 17.28 -8.79 6.64
N ALA A 111 16.28 -8.39 7.42
CA ALA A 111 15.29 -7.41 6.95
C ALA A 111 15.96 -6.10 6.53
N ASP A 112 15.63 -5.65 5.33
CA ASP A 112 16.15 -4.42 4.73
C ASP A 112 15.08 -3.84 3.77
N PRO A 113 14.22 -2.93 4.26
CA PRO A 113 13.17 -2.33 3.43
C PRO A 113 13.70 -1.54 2.23
N ALA A 114 14.89 -0.94 2.33
CA ALA A 114 15.47 -0.21 1.20
C ALA A 114 15.93 -1.17 0.10
N ALA A 115 16.54 -2.30 0.47
CA ALA A 115 16.86 -3.38 -0.46
C ALA A 115 15.59 -3.97 -1.11
N ALA A 116 14.50 -4.14 -0.34
CA ALA A 116 13.21 -4.58 -0.87
C ALA A 116 12.70 -3.66 -1.98
N VAL A 117 12.68 -2.35 -1.73
CA VAL A 117 12.28 -1.33 -2.72
C VAL A 117 13.18 -1.39 -3.97
N ALA A 118 14.49 -1.57 -3.79
CA ALA A 118 15.41 -1.67 -4.94
C ALA A 118 15.08 -2.87 -5.84
N TRP A 119 14.74 -4.01 -5.27
CA TRP A 119 14.34 -5.19 -6.03
C TRP A 119 12.94 -5.05 -6.65
N TRP A 120 11.98 -4.50 -5.94
CA TRP A 120 10.65 -4.22 -6.51
C TRP A 120 10.70 -3.24 -7.67
N ARG A 121 11.58 -2.23 -7.64
CA ARG A 121 11.80 -1.34 -8.78
C ARG A 121 12.26 -2.09 -10.02
N LYS A 122 13.16 -3.06 -9.88
CA LYS A 122 13.61 -3.89 -11.01
C LYS A 122 12.46 -4.73 -11.58
N GLY A 123 11.70 -5.41 -10.74
CA GLY A 123 10.54 -6.20 -11.17
C GLY A 123 9.43 -5.34 -11.78
N ALA A 124 9.14 -4.18 -11.19
CA ALA A 124 8.16 -3.22 -11.68
C ALA A 124 8.54 -2.61 -13.04
N ALA A 125 9.83 -2.40 -13.29
CA ALA A 125 10.32 -1.94 -14.59
C ALA A 125 10.02 -2.95 -15.71
N GLN A 126 10.01 -4.24 -15.39
CA GLN A 126 9.64 -5.32 -16.31
C GLN A 126 8.12 -5.58 -16.34
N GLY A 127 7.33 -4.79 -15.61
CA GLY A 127 5.87 -4.89 -15.58
C GLY A 127 5.32 -6.03 -14.72
N ASN A 128 6.11 -6.57 -13.78
CA ASN A 128 5.61 -7.55 -12.84
C ASN A 128 4.57 -6.90 -11.91
N ALA A 129 3.35 -7.45 -11.90
CA ALA A 129 2.21 -6.89 -11.18
C ALA A 129 2.41 -6.87 -9.66
N ASP A 130 3.00 -7.91 -9.10
CA ASP A 130 3.26 -8.02 -7.66
C ASP A 130 4.32 -7.00 -7.21
N SER A 131 5.37 -6.83 -8.01
CA SER A 131 6.40 -5.81 -7.75
C SER A 131 5.86 -4.38 -7.85
N LEU A 132 4.98 -4.12 -8.83
CA LEU A 132 4.29 -2.83 -8.97
C LEU A 132 3.41 -2.55 -7.75
N ASN A 133 2.65 -3.54 -7.29
CA ASN A 133 1.78 -3.43 -6.13
C ASN A 133 2.58 -3.23 -4.83
N ALA A 134 3.65 -4.01 -4.62
CA ALA A 134 4.51 -3.88 -3.45
C ALA A 134 5.22 -2.52 -3.40
N LEU A 135 5.72 -2.03 -4.54
CA LEU A 135 6.35 -0.72 -4.63
C LEU A 135 5.33 0.42 -4.37
N ALA A 136 4.08 0.26 -4.84
CA ALA A 136 3.00 1.20 -4.54
C ALA A 136 2.71 1.26 -3.04
N ALA A 137 2.60 0.10 -2.38
CA ALA A 137 2.41 0.02 -0.93
C ALA A 137 3.58 0.64 -0.16
N ALA A 138 4.81 0.46 -0.63
CA ALA A 138 5.99 1.09 -0.04
C ALA A 138 5.94 2.63 -0.10
N HIS A 139 5.51 3.20 -1.24
CA HIS A 139 5.29 4.65 -1.37
C HIS A 139 4.07 5.15 -0.59
N GLU A 140 3.05 4.33 -0.37
CA GLU A 140 1.89 4.68 0.47
C GLU A 140 2.27 4.78 1.94
N THR A 141 3.09 3.83 2.44
CA THR A 141 3.42 3.71 3.87
C THR A 141 4.75 4.36 4.28
N GLY A 142 5.64 4.64 3.33
CA GLY A 142 6.99 5.10 3.60
C GLY A 142 7.97 3.99 3.96
N THR A 143 7.66 2.73 3.63
CA THR A 143 8.50 1.58 3.96
C THR A 143 9.69 1.47 3.00
N GLY A 144 10.88 1.83 3.47
CA GLY A 144 12.12 1.80 2.67
C GLY A 144 12.23 2.90 1.59
N VAL A 145 11.26 3.78 1.51
CA VAL A 145 11.20 4.92 0.58
C VAL A 145 10.36 6.03 1.20
N SER A 146 10.53 7.27 0.77
CA SER A 146 9.68 8.37 1.21
C SER A 146 8.22 8.17 0.78
N VAL A 147 7.29 8.60 1.64
CA VAL A 147 5.86 8.60 1.30
C VAL A 147 5.62 9.47 0.08
N ASP A 148 4.99 8.89 -0.94
CA ASP A 148 4.55 9.58 -2.16
C ASP A 148 3.23 8.98 -2.63
N ARG A 149 2.12 9.62 -2.22
CA ARG A 149 0.78 9.14 -2.56
C ARG A 149 0.48 9.20 -4.06
N ALA A 150 1.04 10.17 -4.77
CA ALA A 150 0.82 10.31 -6.21
C ALA A 150 1.49 9.16 -6.96
N GLU A 151 2.74 8.85 -6.60
CA GLU A 151 3.46 7.71 -7.15
C GLU A 151 2.80 6.38 -6.77
N ALA A 152 2.34 6.21 -5.52
CA ALA A 152 1.60 5.02 -5.10
C ALA A 152 0.36 4.79 -5.98
N LEU A 153 -0.46 5.82 -6.21
CA LEU A 153 -1.65 5.73 -7.08
C LEU A 153 -1.27 5.36 -8.52
N ARG A 154 -0.20 5.95 -9.05
CA ARG A 154 0.30 5.65 -10.40
C ARG A 154 0.72 4.18 -10.53
N LEU A 155 1.44 3.68 -9.54
CA LEU A 155 1.91 2.30 -9.50
C LEU A 155 0.76 1.30 -9.32
N TYR A 156 -0.21 1.59 -8.45
CA TYR A 156 -1.42 0.75 -8.31
C TYR A 156 -2.24 0.67 -9.61
N ARG A 157 -2.39 1.78 -10.35
CA ARG A 157 -3.05 1.75 -11.68
C ARG A 157 -2.32 0.80 -12.62
N ARG A 158 -1.00 0.93 -12.75
CA ARG A 158 -0.19 0.03 -13.57
C ARG A 158 -0.28 -1.43 -13.12
N ALA A 159 -0.28 -1.70 -11.81
CA ALA A 159 -0.45 -3.05 -11.28
C ALA A 159 -1.83 -3.62 -11.62
N SER A 160 -2.89 -2.81 -11.54
CA SER A 160 -4.25 -3.23 -11.87
C SER A 160 -4.42 -3.54 -13.37
N GLU A 161 -3.78 -2.77 -14.24
CA GLU A 161 -3.70 -3.01 -15.70
C GLU A 161 -2.99 -4.34 -16.01
N ARG A 162 -2.05 -4.73 -15.14
CA ARG A 162 -1.33 -6.00 -15.23
C ARG A 162 -2.05 -7.17 -14.53
N GLY A 163 -3.28 -6.96 -14.09
CA GLY A 163 -4.14 -8.00 -13.53
C GLY A 163 -4.12 -8.10 -12.00
N SER A 164 -3.36 -7.27 -11.27
CA SER A 164 -3.37 -7.28 -9.82
C SER A 164 -4.75 -6.93 -9.27
N GLN A 165 -5.42 -7.91 -8.68
CA GLN A 165 -6.72 -7.75 -8.04
C GLN A 165 -6.61 -6.91 -6.76
N GLU A 166 -5.52 -7.05 -6.06
CA GLU A 166 -5.22 -6.29 -4.84
C GLU A 166 -5.02 -4.80 -5.14
N ALA A 167 -4.27 -4.47 -6.20
CA ALA A 167 -4.14 -3.09 -6.65
C ALA A 167 -5.49 -2.47 -7.04
N ARG A 168 -6.40 -3.23 -7.66
CA ARG A 168 -7.78 -2.77 -7.94
C ARG A 168 -8.54 -2.46 -6.67
N GLN A 169 -8.44 -3.32 -5.66
CA GLN A 169 -9.10 -3.09 -4.36
C GLN A 169 -8.54 -1.86 -3.65
N ARG A 170 -7.19 -1.69 -3.69
CA ARG A 170 -6.54 -0.50 -3.11
C ARG A 170 -6.93 0.78 -3.83
N LEU A 171 -6.95 0.79 -5.16
CA LEU A 171 -7.44 1.93 -5.92
C LEU A 171 -8.88 2.28 -5.57
N ALA A 172 -9.78 1.30 -5.52
CA ALA A 172 -11.17 1.53 -5.13
C ALA A 172 -11.30 2.09 -3.70
N ALA A 173 -10.40 1.72 -2.79
CA ALA A 173 -10.36 2.26 -1.44
C ALA A 173 -9.79 3.69 -1.41
N LEU A 174 -8.80 3.98 -2.25
CA LEU A 174 -8.13 5.29 -2.32
C LEU A 174 -8.92 6.31 -3.18
N ASP A 175 -9.64 5.85 -4.21
CA ASP A 175 -10.55 6.64 -5.03
C ASP A 175 -11.93 6.83 -4.38
N ARG A 176 -12.19 6.13 -3.27
CA ARG A 176 -13.39 6.42 -2.51
C ARG A 176 -13.33 7.89 -2.11
N PRO A 177 -14.25 8.74 -2.57
CA PRO A 177 -14.34 10.08 -2.03
C PRO A 177 -14.41 9.90 -0.51
N ALA A 178 -13.53 10.56 0.22
CA ALA A 178 -13.68 10.65 1.66
C ALA A 178 -15.16 10.91 1.88
N GLY A 179 -15.84 10.05 2.65
CA GLY A 179 -17.27 10.27 2.92
C GLY A 179 -17.49 11.71 3.35
N PRO A 180 -18.72 12.21 3.36
CA PRO A 180 -18.95 13.59 3.69
C PRO A 180 -18.16 13.94 4.94
N LEU A 181 -17.40 15.02 4.87
CA LEU A 181 -16.60 15.48 6.01
C LEU A 181 -17.53 15.64 7.24
N PRO A 182 -17.04 15.37 8.45
CA PRO A 182 -17.83 15.65 9.64
C PRO A 182 -18.38 17.08 9.59
N GLY A 183 -19.69 17.26 9.73
CA GLY A 183 -20.34 18.56 9.60
C GLY A 183 -20.47 19.10 8.16
N GLN A 184 -20.36 18.26 7.14
CA GLN A 184 -20.46 18.69 5.73
C GLN A 184 -21.84 19.29 5.42
N ALA A 185 -22.92 18.69 5.91
CA ALA A 185 -24.27 19.19 5.68
C ALA A 185 -24.48 20.58 6.30
N GLU A 186 -24.01 20.79 7.52
CA GLU A 186 -24.03 22.06 8.21
C GLU A 186 -23.15 23.11 7.51
N PHE A 187 -21.99 22.69 6.99
CA PHE A 187 -21.11 23.57 6.21
C PHE A 187 -21.79 24.05 4.92
N ASP A 188 -22.42 23.15 4.17
CA ASP A 188 -23.12 23.48 2.92
C ASP A 188 -24.32 24.38 3.16
N GLU A 189 -25.09 24.13 4.22
CA GLU A 189 -26.18 25.00 4.65
C GLU A 189 -25.66 26.37 5.11
N GLY A 190 -24.59 26.42 5.86
CA GLY A 190 -23.91 27.67 6.24
C GLY A 190 -23.50 28.49 5.03
N ARG A 191 -22.92 27.87 4.01
CA ARG A 191 -22.57 28.54 2.75
C ARG A 191 -23.79 29.10 2.03
N ARG A 192 -24.89 28.32 1.93
CA ARG A 192 -26.13 28.74 1.31
C ARG A 192 -26.70 29.98 2.00
N LEU A 193 -26.74 29.97 3.32
CA LEU A 193 -27.24 31.07 4.14
C LEU A 193 -26.37 32.32 4.00
N TYR A 194 -25.01 32.13 3.99
CA TYR A 194 -24.08 33.23 3.81
C TYR A 194 -24.23 33.94 2.50
N LEU A 195 -24.41 33.18 1.39
CA LEU A 195 -24.67 33.73 0.05
C LEU A 195 -26.03 34.42 -0.01
N ALA A 196 -27.00 34.00 0.80
CA ALA A 196 -28.31 34.67 0.92
C ALA A 196 -28.26 35.91 1.82
N GLY A 197 -27.09 36.32 2.34
CA GLY A 197 -26.94 37.47 3.22
C GLY A 197 -27.36 37.23 4.68
N GLN A 198 -27.76 36.00 5.02
CA GLN A 198 -28.22 35.63 6.37
C GLN A 198 -27.05 35.26 7.26
N LYS A 199 -26.16 36.23 7.53
CA LYS A 199 -24.83 35.99 8.15
C LYS A 199 -24.95 35.38 9.55
N ASP A 200 -25.91 35.77 10.38
CA ASP A 200 -26.09 35.23 11.73
C ASP A 200 -26.50 33.74 11.72
N GLN A 201 -27.37 33.37 10.76
CA GLN A 201 -27.77 31.97 10.59
C GLN A 201 -26.65 31.15 9.99
N ALA A 202 -25.90 31.71 9.04
CA ALA A 202 -24.72 31.07 8.45
C ALA A 202 -23.65 30.77 9.51
N ALA A 203 -23.37 31.75 10.39
CA ALA A 203 -22.41 31.58 11.48
C ALA A 203 -22.76 30.42 12.40
N ARG A 204 -24.04 30.27 12.76
CA ARG A 204 -24.50 29.13 13.57
C ARG A 204 -24.26 27.78 12.89
N GLN A 205 -24.47 27.69 11.59
CA GLN A 205 -24.22 26.45 10.84
C GLN A 205 -22.73 26.18 10.69
N PHE A 206 -21.93 27.21 10.37
CA PHE A 206 -20.47 27.06 10.31
C PHE A 206 -19.88 26.66 11.66
N LEU A 207 -20.42 27.20 12.78
CA LEU A 207 -19.96 26.81 14.12
C LEU A 207 -20.23 25.32 14.39
N LYS A 208 -21.43 24.82 14.10
CA LYS A 208 -21.76 23.38 14.22
C LYS A 208 -20.83 22.52 13.39
N ALA A 209 -20.62 22.89 12.14
CA ALA A 209 -19.68 22.16 11.27
C ALA A 209 -18.24 22.21 11.79
N ALA A 210 -17.79 23.35 12.30
CA ALA A 210 -16.45 23.53 12.88
C ALA A 210 -16.24 22.70 14.15
N GLU A 211 -17.25 22.62 15.00
CA GLU A 211 -17.28 21.77 16.20
C GLU A 211 -17.25 20.29 15.86
N ALA A 212 -17.90 19.88 14.76
CA ALA A 212 -17.80 18.54 14.20
C ALA A 212 -16.43 18.22 13.57
N GLY A 213 -15.54 19.23 13.46
CA GLY A 213 -14.17 19.05 12.95
C GLY A 213 -13.99 19.40 11.48
N HIS A 214 -15.00 19.95 10.77
CA HIS A 214 -14.90 20.29 9.37
C HIS A 214 -13.84 21.38 9.12
N PRO A 215 -12.76 21.12 8.34
CA PRO A 215 -11.61 22.03 8.23
C PRO A 215 -11.99 23.42 7.70
N ARG A 216 -12.76 23.45 6.59
CA ARG A 216 -13.18 24.70 5.97
C ARG A 216 -14.17 25.49 6.83
N ALA A 217 -14.98 24.81 7.65
CA ALA A 217 -15.85 25.49 8.59
C ALA A 217 -15.07 26.15 9.72
N GLN A 218 -14.00 25.51 10.21
CA GLN A 218 -13.09 26.09 11.20
C GLN A 218 -12.41 27.36 10.68
N LEU A 219 -11.94 27.34 9.43
CA LEU A 219 -11.40 28.54 8.78
C LEU A 219 -12.49 29.63 8.66
N GLN A 220 -13.69 29.27 8.19
CA GLN A 220 -14.76 30.22 7.93
C GLN A 220 -15.29 30.90 9.20
N ILE A 221 -15.47 30.12 10.27
CA ILE A 221 -15.93 30.69 11.54
C ILE A 221 -14.81 31.53 12.20
N GLY A 222 -13.53 31.15 12.03
CA GLY A 222 -12.40 32.00 12.42
C GLY A 222 -12.43 33.34 11.72
N TYR A 223 -12.69 33.38 10.42
CA TYR A 223 -12.86 34.62 9.67
C TYR A 223 -14.04 35.44 10.21
N GLN A 224 -15.20 34.82 10.46
CA GLN A 224 -16.38 35.53 10.96
C GLN A 224 -16.15 36.17 12.33
N TYR A 225 -15.45 35.48 13.23
CA TYR A 225 -15.03 36.08 14.51
C TYR A 225 -14.01 37.20 14.35
N ASN A 226 -13.12 37.10 13.38
CA ASN A 226 -12.11 38.15 13.15
C ASN A 226 -12.75 39.46 12.65
N TYR A 227 -13.77 39.37 11.79
CA TYR A 227 -14.41 40.54 11.17
C TYR A 227 -15.78 40.89 11.76
N GLY A 228 -16.29 40.13 12.71
CA GLY A 228 -17.61 40.36 13.31
C GLY A 228 -18.76 40.08 12.34
N GLU A 229 -18.62 39.12 11.43
CA GLU A 229 -19.63 38.78 10.45
C GLU A 229 -20.60 37.69 10.93
N GLY A 230 -21.80 38.07 11.38
CA GLY A 230 -22.81 37.17 11.88
C GLY A 230 -22.53 36.63 13.29
N VAL A 231 -21.44 37.05 13.89
CA VAL A 231 -21.04 36.86 15.30
C VAL A 231 -20.35 38.10 15.81
N PRO A 232 -20.38 38.41 17.14
CA PRO A 232 -19.58 39.48 17.68
C PRO A 232 -18.09 39.26 17.42
N ALA A 233 -17.37 40.30 16.97
CA ALA A 233 -15.95 40.22 16.74
C ALA A 233 -15.19 39.77 17.99
N SER A 234 -14.29 38.81 17.83
CA SER A 234 -13.46 38.26 18.90
C SER A 234 -12.16 37.70 18.35
N ALA A 235 -11.08 38.43 18.55
CA ALA A 235 -9.73 37.98 18.14
C ALA A 235 -9.34 36.63 18.82
N THR A 236 -9.74 36.45 20.07
CA THR A 236 -9.48 35.23 20.85
C THR A 236 -10.13 34.02 20.18
N GLU A 237 -11.41 34.10 19.81
CA GLU A 237 -12.11 33.03 19.13
C GLU A 237 -11.57 32.82 17.70
N ALA A 238 -11.24 33.89 16.98
CA ALA A 238 -10.63 33.77 15.65
C ALA A 238 -9.33 32.99 15.72
N VAL A 239 -8.41 33.33 16.62
CA VAL A 239 -7.14 32.60 16.83
C VAL A 239 -7.40 31.13 17.17
N ARG A 240 -8.36 30.85 18.07
CA ARG A 240 -8.71 29.48 18.47
C ARG A 240 -9.16 28.63 17.26
N TRP A 241 -10.01 29.17 16.39
CA TRP A 241 -10.52 28.46 15.23
C TRP A 241 -9.50 28.35 14.11
N TYR A 242 -8.71 29.40 13.86
CA TYR A 242 -7.60 29.33 12.92
C TYR A 242 -6.54 28.29 13.34
N ALA A 243 -6.24 28.20 14.65
CA ALA A 243 -5.31 27.19 15.15
C ALA A 243 -5.80 25.76 14.90
N LYS A 244 -7.11 25.49 15.07
CA LYS A 244 -7.69 24.17 14.75
C LYS A 244 -7.62 23.84 13.27
N ALA A 245 -7.92 24.80 12.38
CA ALA A 245 -7.82 24.60 10.94
C ALA A 245 -6.34 24.43 10.49
N ALA A 246 -5.43 25.22 11.07
CA ALA A 246 -3.98 25.13 10.81
C ALA A 246 -3.41 23.77 11.21
N ALA A 247 -3.89 23.18 12.32
CA ALA A 247 -3.52 21.84 12.75
C ALA A 247 -3.97 20.74 11.77
N GLN A 248 -4.95 21.03 10.91
CA GLN A 248 -5.41 20.17 9.82
C GLN A 248 -4.69 20.49 8.48
N ASN A 249 -3.55 21.21 8.52
CA ASN A 249 -2.74 21.61 7.37
C ASN A 249 -3.43 22.58 6.41
N ASP A 250 -4.40 23.39 6.86
CA ASP A 250 -4.97 24.48 6.05
C ASP A 250 -3.98 25.66 5.96
N ALA A 251 -3.41 25.88 4.77
CA ALA A 251 -2.41 26.91 4.55
C ALA A 251 -2.97 28.35 4.77
N THR A 252 -4.25 28.58 4.46
CA THR A 252 -4.90 29.87 4.68
C THR A 252 -5.06 30.15 6.17
N ALA A 253 -5.46 29.13 6.94
CA ALA A 253 -5.55 29.26 8.39
C ALA A 253 -4.19 29.50 9.04
N GLN A 254 -3.12 28.87 8.55
CA GLN A 254 -1.74 29.12 9.01
C GLN A 254 -1.31 30.57 8.74
N ALA A 255 -1.60 31.10 7.55
CA ALA A 255 -1.31 32.49 7.21
C ALA A 255 -2.10 33.47 8.10
N ASN A 256 -3.43 33.27 8.23
CA ASN A 256 -4.27 34.12 9.06
C ASN A 256 -3.84 34.08 10.54
N LEU A 257 -3.47 32.91 11.03
CA LEU A 257 -2.96 32.78 12.40
C LEU A 257 -1.64 33.54 12.58
N GLY A 258 -0.74 33.47 11.61
CA GLY A 258 0.51 34.25 11.62
C GLY A 258 0.27 35.77 11.64
N ASP A 259 -0.73 36.25 10.91
CA ASP A 259 -1.09 37.68 10.90
C ASP A 259 -1.73 38.14 12.22
N MET A 260 -2.44 37.27 12.92
CA MET A 260 -3.03 37.58 14.24
C MET A 260 -1.98 37.73 15.36
N TYR A 261 -0.75 37.27 15.15
CA TYR A 261 0.36 37.39 16.11
C TYR A 261 1.34 38.53 15.82
N LYS A 262 1.11 39.32 14.77
CA LYS A 262 1.89 40.52 14.44
C LYS A 262 1.32 41.75 15.15
#